data_8b1876176a3b913cc5c5a5dce09cc07a
#
_entry.id   8b1876176a3b913cc5c5a5dce09cc07a
#
_cell.length_a   1.000
_cell.length_b   1.000
_cell.length_c   1.000
_cell.angle_alpha   90.00
_cell.angle_beta   90.00
_cell.angle_gamma   90.00
#
_symmetry.space_group_name_H-M   'P 1'
#
loop_
_entity.id
_entity.type
_entity.pdbx_description
1 polymer ?
#
loop_
_entity_poly.entity_id
_entity_poly.type
_entity_poly.pdbx_seq_one_letter_code
_entity_poly.pdbx_strand_id
1 'polypeptide(L)'
;MATITAEAVRELRERTGAGMMDCKRALDEAEGDMDKAIALLRERGLAAAAKKAGRDAREGLISSYIHTGGRVGVLIEVNCETDFVARTDEFQELVRLLAIQVAGLSPRWVDVDQIPAAELEARKAELAADPAAAAKPAEIREKIVDGQLKKWFKDVVLLEQPFRDEERSVRDLVTEKIATIGENIRVRRFERYALGEEK
;
A
#
# COMPACT_ATOMS: atom_id res chain seq x y z
N MET A 1 -11.62 -34.66 4.32
CA MET A 1 -11.84 -33.22 4.02
C MET A 1 -12.18 -32.54 5.34
N ALA A 2 -11.44 -31.51 5.72
CA ALA A 2 -11.74 -30.76 6.93
C ALA A 2 -13.10 -30.06 6.71
N THR A 3 -14.01 -30.20 7.67
CA THR A 3 -15.32 -29.51 7.58
C THR A 3 -15.09 -28.04 7.87
N ILE A 4 -15.20 -27.18 6.85
CA ILE A 4 -15.09 -25.74 7.01
C ILE A 4 -16.28 -25.23 7.82
N THR A 5 -16.01 -24.69 9.00
CA THR A 5 -17.04 -24.15 9.89
C THR A 5 -17.41 -22.72 9.49
N ALA A 6 -18.64 -22.31 9.78
CA ALA A 6 -19.09 -20.93 9.56
C ALA A 6 -18.27 -19.92 10.40
N GLU A 7 -17.72 -20.36 11.53
CA GLU A 7 -16.88 -19.59 12.42
C GLU A 7 -15.53 -19.29 11.76
N ALA A 8 -14.86 -20.31 11.18
CA ALA A 8 -13.61 -20.13 10.43
C ALA A 8 -13.77 -19.17 9.23
N VAL A 9 -14.91 -19.26 8.52
CA VAL A 9 -15.23 -18.34 7.41
C VAL A 9 -15.41 -16.91 7.92
N ARG A 10 -16.06 -16.73 9.07
CA ARG A 10 -16.23 -15.41 9.69
C ARG A 10 -14.89 -14.82 10.14
N GLU A 11 -14.08 -15.61 10.83
CA GLU A 11 -12.74 -15.20 11.27
C GLU A 11 -11.86 -14.77 10.08
N LEU A 12 -11.82 -15.59 9.01
CA LEU A 12 -11.06 -15.24 7.82
C LEU A 12 -11.54 -13.93 7.19
N ARG A 13 -12.88 -13.71 7.17
CA ARG A 13 -13.45 -12.46 6.67
C ARG A 13 -13.08 -11.25 7.53
N GLU A 14 -13.11 -11.39 8.85
CA GLU A 14 -12.70 -10.31 9.78
C GLU A 14 -11.23 -9.94 9.60
N ARG A 15 -10.37 -10.94 9.34
CA ARG A 15 -8.93 -10.74 9.11
C ARG A 15 -8.59 -10.16 7.74
N THR A 16 -9.39 -10.45 6.70
CA THR A 16 -9.04 -10.14 5.30
C THR A 16 -9.98 -9.13 4.64
N GLY A 17 -11.17 -8.88 5.20
CA GLY A 17 -12.20 -8.07 4.56
C GLY A 17 -12.82 -8.68 3.29
N ALA A 18 -12.38 -9.86 2.86
CA ALA A 18 -12.86 -10.52 1.64
C ALA A 18 -14.34 -10.96 1.74
N GLY A 19 -14.98 -11.17 0.60
CA GLY A 19 -16.37 -11.66 0.53
C GLY A 19 -16.53 -13.04 1.18
N MET A 20 -17.68 -13.28 1.82
CA MET A 20 -17.97 -14.53 2.54
C MET A 20 -17.73 -15.78 1.68
N MET A 21 -18.16 -15.73 0.40
CA MET A 21 -17.98 -16.85 -0.52
C MET A 21 -16.53 -17.04 -0.96
N ASP A 22 -15.76 -15.95 -1.04
CA ASP A 22 -14.33 -16.02 -1.35
C ASP A 22 -13.55 -16.61 -0.18
N CYS A 23 -13.88 -16.20 1.05
CA CYS A 23 -13.31 -16.78 2.27
C CYS A 23 -13.61 -18.29 2.35
N LYS A 24 -14.86 -18.69 2.10
CA LYS A 24 -15.22 -20.12 2.09
C LYS A 24 -14.41 -20.89 1.06
N ARG A 25 -14.34 -20.41 -0.18
CA ARG A 25 -13.57 -21.08 -1.25
C ARG A 25 -12.08 -21.15 -0.91
N ALA A 26 -11.51 -20.08 -0.34
CA ALA A 26 -10.12 -20.08 0.06
C ALA A 26 -9.83 -21.09 1.18
N LEU A 27 -10.71 -21.22 2.17
CA LEU A 27 -10.61 -22.24 3.22
C LEU A 27 -10.78 -23.65 2.67
N ASP A 28 -11.74 -23.88 1.76
CA ASP A 28 -11.92 -25.19 1.11
C ASP A 28 -10.63 -25.60 0.36
N GLU A 29 -10.01 -24.70 -0.40
CA GLU A 29 -8.76 -24.96 -1.14
C GLU A 29 -7.55 -25.10 -0.21
N ALA A 30 -7.54 -24.37 0.90
CA ALA A 30 -6.50 -24.44 1.91
C ALA A 30 -6.70 -25.63 2.90
N GLU A 31 -7.70 -26.47 2.67
CA GLU A 31 -8.03 -27.62 3.55
C GLU A 31 -8.25 -27.20 5.03
N GLY A 32 -8.76 -25.97 5.23
CA GLY A 32 -9.00 -25.41 6.55
C GLY A 32 -7.82 -24.67 7.17
N ASP A 33 -6.68 -24.60 6.50
CA ASP A 33 -5.50 -23.86 6.94
C ASP A 33 -5.73 -22.36 6.75
N MET A 34 -5.80 -21.61 7.86
CA MET A 34 -6.11 -20.18 7.88
C MET A 34 -5.04 -19.34 7.16
N ASP A 35 -3.76 -19.63 7.39
CA ASP A 35 -2.66 -18.84 6.82
C ASP A 35 -2.53 -19.06 5.31
N LYS A 36 -2.73 -20.31 4.86
CA LYS A 36 -2.81 -20.61 3.43
C LYS A 36 -4.02 -19.93 2.78
N ALA A 37 -5.17 -19.92 3.44
CA ALA A 37 -6.37 -19.25 2.93
C ALA A 37 -6.15 -17.73 2.79
N ILE A 38 -5.47 -17.09 3.75
CA ILE A 38 -5.07 -15.67 3.66
C ILE A 38 -4.13 -15.46 2.46
N ALA A 39 -3.12 -16.31 2.29
CA ALA A 39 -2.19 -16.21 1.16
C ALA A 39 -2.91 -16.34 -0.20
N LEU A 40 -3.85 -17.29 -0.33
CA LEU A 40 -4.67 -17.47 -1.53
C LEU A 40 -5.56 -16.24 -1.81
N LEU A 41 -6.18 -15.67 -0.78
CA LEU A 41 -7.00 -14.45 -0.93
C LEU A 41 -6.13 -13.26 -1.35
N ARG A 42 -4.92 -13.13 -0.80
CA ARG A 42 -3.96 -12.08 -1.18
C ARG A 42 -3.54 -12.21 -2.64
N GLU A 43 -3.18 -13.41 -3.10
CA GLU A 43 -2.82 -13.67 -4.50
C GLU A 43 -3.96 -13.33 -5.45
N ARG A 44 -5.20 -13.73 -5.12
CA ARG A 44 -6.39 -13.39 -5.90
C ARG A 44 -6.67 -11.90 -5.92
N GLY A 45 -6.47 -11.22 -4.79
CA GLY A 45 -6.58 -9.77 -4.68
C GLY A 45 -5.60 -9.06 -5.59
N LEU A 46 -4.33 -9.47 -5.62
CA LEU A 46 -3.30 -8.97 -6.53
C LEU A 46 -3.71 -9.17 -8.00
N ALA A 47 -4.19 -10.35 -8.38
CA ALA A 47 -4.64 -10.64 -9.73
C ALA A 47 -5.88 -9.79 -10.12
N ALA A 48 -6.82 -9.59 -9.20
CA ALA A 48 -8.00 -8.75 -9.42
C ALA A 48 -7.63 -7.27 -9.58
N ALA A 49 -6.71 -6.76 -8.76
CA ALA A 49 -6.20 -5.39 -8.85
C ALA A 49 -5.45 -5.16 -10.17
N ALA A 50 -4.58 -6.10 -10.57
CA ALA A 50 -3.85 -6.01 -11.84
C ALA A 50 -4.78 -5.92 -13.06
N LYS A 51 -5.90 -6.65 -13.08
CA LYS A 51 -6.91 -6.57 -14.14
C LYS A 51 -7.63 -5.22 -14.19
N LYS A 52 -7.66 -4.48 -13.09
CA LYS A 52 -8.34 -3.20 -12.99
C LYS A 52 -7.39 -2.00 -13.12
N ALA A 53 -6.08 -2.20 -12.97
CA ALA A 53 -5.07 -1.13 -12.96
C ALA A 53 -5.11 -0.22 -14.20
N GLY A 54 -5.53 -0.75 -15.37
CA GLY A 54 -5.69 0.01 -16.60
C GLY A 54 -7.03 0.75 -16.76
N ARG A 55 -7.98 0.59 -15.83
CA ARG A 55 -9.28 1.25 -15.92
C ARG A 55 -9.16 2.71 -15.49
N ASP A 56 -9.98 3.55 -16.13
CA ASP A 56 -10.02 4.97 -15.85
C ASP A 56 -10.61 5.21 -14.44
N ALA A 57 -9.91 5.97 -13.62
CA ALA A 57 -10.31 6.33 -12.26
C ALA A 57 -10.20 7.85 -12.13
N ARG A 58 -11.28 8.56 -12.46
CA ARG A 58 -11.35 10.03 -12.46
C ARG A 58 -12.25 10.59 -11.38
N GLU A 59 -13.13 9.77 -10.84
CA GLU A 59 -13.90 10.07 -9.65
C GLU A 59 -13.06 9.87 -8.40
N GLY A 60 -13.58 10.13 -7.22
CA GLY A 60 -12.86 9.93 -5.98
C GLY A 60 -13.08 11.01 -4.95
N LEU A 61 -12.10 11.20 -4.08
CA LEU A 61 -12.19 12.12 -2.97
C LEU A 61 -10.90 12.91 -2.79
N ILE A 62 -11.02 14.21 -2.56
CA ILE A 62 -9.97 15.04 -1.96
C ILE A 62 -10.33 15.17 -0.48
N SER A 63 -9.41 14.74 0.38
CA SER A 63 -9.60 14.77 1.83
C SER A 63 -8.44 15.47 2.52
N SER A 64 -8.73 16.06 3.67
CA SER A 64 -7.72 16.67 4.53
C SER A 64 -7.63 15.93 5.87
N TYR A 65 -6.43 15.93 6.44
CA TYR A 65 -6.19 15.48 7.79
C TYR A 65 -5.31 16.49 8.52
N ILE A 66 -5.80 16.99 9.63
CA ILE A 66 -5.01 17.84 10.53
C ILE A 66 -4.72 17.04 11.80
N HIS A 67 -3.44 16.83 12.07
CA HIS A 67 -3.03 16.11 13.27
C HIS A 67 -3.32 16.92 14.53
N THR A 68 -3.59 16.21 15.61
CA THR A 68 -3.87 16.83 16.92
C THR A 68 -2.79 17.86 17.27
N GLY A 69 -3.22 19.06 17.65
CA GLY A 69 -2.33 20.18 17.93
C GLY A 69 -2.04 21.08 16.71
N GLY A 70 -2.56 20.74 15.52
CA GLY A 70 -2.53 21.63 14.32
C GLY A 70 -1.14 21.88 13.72
N ARG A 71 -0.15 21.06 14.05
CA ARG A 71 1.24 21.26 13.60
C ARG A 71 1.58 20.49 12.31
N VAL A 72 0.79 19.49 11.96
CA VAL A 72 0.91 18.70 10.71
C VAL A 72 -0.44 18.65 10.03
N GLY A 73 -0.46 18.96 8.74
CA GLY A 73 -1.64 18.90 7.89
C GLY A 73 -1.33 18.15 6.60
N VAL A 74 -2.31 17.41 6.11
CA VAL A 74 -2.24 16.68 4.84
C VAL A 74 -3.48 16.98 4.01
N LEU A 75 -3.27 17.17 2.70
CA LEU A 75 -4.31 17.14 1.68
C LEU A 75 -3.97 15.98 0.74
N ILE A 76 -4.92 15.08 0.49
CA ILE A 76 -4.70 13.89 -0.35
C ILE A 76 -5.83 13.73 -1.36
N GLU A 77 -5.48 13.33 -2.58
CA GLU A 77 -6.41 12.94 -3.64
C GLU A 77 -6.30 11.44 -3.90
N VAL A 78 -7.42 10.73 -3.71
CA VAL A 78 -7.54 9.30 -4.03
C VAL A 78 -8.68 9.12 -5.01
N ASN A 79 -8.40 8.48 -6.14
CA ASN A 79 -9.37 8.29 -7.21
C ASN A 79 -9.93 6.87 -7.23
N CYS A 80 -11.17 6.74 -7.71
CA CYS A 80 -11.88 5.51 -8.02
C CYS A 80 -12.62 5.63 -9.36
N GLU A 81 -13.32 4.58 -9.79
CA GLU A 81 -14.01 4.58 -11.10
C GLU A 81 -15.32 5.38 -11.06
N THR A 82 -16.07 5.34 -9.93
CA THR A 82 -17.40 5.95 -9.81
C THR A 82 -17.54 6.84 -8.57
N ASP A 83 -18.44 7.82 -8.67
CA ASP A 83 -18.82 8.68 -7.54
C ASP A 83 -19.60 7.92 -6.45
N PHE A 84 -20.24 6.82 -6.80
CA PHE A 84 -20.92 5.93 -5.85
C PHE A 84 -19.91 5.33 -4.86
N VAL A 85 -18.80 4.80 -5.36
CA VAL A 85 -17.73 4.26 -4.51
C VAL A 85 -17.08 5.34 -3.68
N ALA A 86 -16.85 6.54 -4.24
CA ALA A 86 -16.29 7.66 -3.51
C ALA A 86 -17.10 8.06 -2.25
N ARG A 87 -18.40 7.78 -2.24
CA ARG A 87 -19.31 8.09 -1.12
C ARG A 87 -19.43 6.98 -0.08
N THR A 88 -18.86 5.81 -0.33
CA THR A 88 -18.94 4.70 0.62
C THR A 88 -18.04 4.93 1.83
N ASP A 89 -18.50 4.49 3.00
CA ASP A 89 -17.73 4.57 4.24
C ASP A 89 -16.38 3.85 4.11
N GLU A 90 -16.36 2.73 3.38
CA GLU A 90 -15.14 1.94 3.18
C GLU A 90 -14.08 2.69 2.38
N PHE A 91 -14.48 3.40 1.32
CA PHE A 91 -13.55 4.23 0.54
C PHE A 91 -13.09 5.46 1.33
N GLN A 92 -14.01 6.14 2.03
CA GLN A 92 -13.69 7.30 2.86
C GLN A 92 -12.72 6.93 3.99
N GLU A 93 -12.91 5.78 4.62
CA GLU A 93 -11.99 5.29 5.64
C GLU A 93 -10.60 4.98 5.07
N LEU A 94 -10.53 4.37 3.88
CA LEU A 94 -9.24 4.18 3.18
C LEU A 94 -8.53 5.51 2.99
N VAL A 95 -9.23 6.53 2.44
CA VAL A 95 -8.65 7.87 2.21
C VAL A 95 -8.16 8.49 3.51
N ARG A 96 -8.95 8.38 4.60
CA ARG A 96 -8.57 8.85 5.92
C ARG A 96 -7.32 8.16 6.46
N LEU A 97 -7.22 6.84 6.33
CA LEU A 97 -6.05 6.06 6.76
C LEU A 97 -4.80 6.46 5.99
N LEU A 98 -4.90 6.66 4.67
CA LEU A 98 -3.80 7.12 3.83
C LEU A 98 -3.34 8.54 4.22
N ALA A 99 -4.25 9.45 4.54
CA ALA A 99 -3.90 10.78 5.01
C ALA A 99 -3.15 10.75 6.36
N ILE A 100 -3.57 9.89 7.28
CA ILE A 100 -2.88 9.66 8.56
C ILE A 100 -1.48 9.08 8.34
N GLN A 101 -1.35 8.12 7.42
CA GLN A 101 -0.06 7.53 7.03
C GLN A 101 0.92 8.59 6.53
N VAL A 102 0.47 9.46 5.60
CA VAL A 102 1.26 10.58 5.09
C VAL A 102 1.67 11.54 6.22
N ALA A 103 0.75 11.87 7.13
CA ALA A 103 1.05 12.74 8.26
C ALA A 103 2.14 12.16 9.16
N GLY A 104 2.07 10.85 9.43
CA GLY A 104 2.95 10.17 10.41
C GLY A 104 4.33 9.82 9.84
N LEU A 105 4.40 9.29 8.63
CA LEU A 105 5.64 8.77 8.04
C LEU A 105 6.27 9.68 6.98
N SER A 106 5.68 10.83 6.68
CA SER A 106 6.25 11.89 5.84
C SER A 106 6.83 11.40 4.50
N PRO A 107 6.11 10.61 3.70
CA PRO A 107 6.59 10.19 2.39
C PRO A 107 6.76 11.41 1.48
N ARG A 108 7.62 11.30 0.48
CA ARG A 108 7.88 12.35 -0.50
C ARG A 108 7.14 12.10 -1.82
N TRP A 109 6.92 10.84 -2.18
CA TRP A 109 6.26 10.40 -3.41
C TRP A 109 5.18 9.37 -3.12
N VAL A 110 4.21 9.28 -4.02
CA VAL A 110 3.18 8.24 -3.91
C VAL A 110 3.74 6.88 -4.32
N ASP A 111 4.43 6.82 -5.48
CA ASP A 111 4.98 5.58 -6.03
C ASP A 111 6.44 5.80 -6.49
N VAL A 112 7.18 4.71 -6.67
CA VAL A 112 8.59 4.71 -7.09
C VAL A 112 8.79 5.38 -8.45
N ASP A 113 7.83 5.27 -9.36
CA ASP A 113 7.86 5.88 -10.70
C ASP A 113 7.77 7.42 -10.66
N GLN A 114 7.35 8.00 -9.55
CA GLN A 114 7.32 9.46 -9.34
C GLN A 114 8.64 10.04 -8.85
N ILE A 115 9.60 9.20 -8.46
CA ILE A 115 10.92 9.67 -8.06
C ILE A 115 11.65 10.25 -9.27
N PRO A 116 12.15 11.50 -9.24
CA PRO A 116 12.93 12.04 -10.34
C PRO A 116 14.12 11.15 -10.68
N ALA A 117 14.32 10.83 -11.95
CA ALA A 117 15.37 9.92 -12.38
C ALA A 117 16.76 10.36 -11.88
N ALA A 118 17.04 11.68 -11.87
CA ALA A 118 18.29 12.21 -11.35
C ALA A 118 18.51 11.92 -9.86
N GLU A 119 17.44 11.99 -9.05
CA GLU A 119 17.52 11.70 -7.62
C GLU A 119 17.72 10.20 -7.36
N LEU A 120 17.01 9.36 -8.10
CA LEU A 120 17.16 7.91 -8.02
C LEU A 120 18.60 7.48 -8.39
N GLU A 121 19.16 8.03 -9.48
CA GLU A 121 20.53 7.73 -9.90
C GLU A 121 21.57 8.29 -8.90
N ALA A 122 21.36 9.49 -8.37
CA ALA A 122 22.21 10.04 -7.32
C ALA A 122 22.22 9.15 -6.07
N ARG A 123 21.05 8.67 -5.65
CA ARG A 123 20.94 7.76 -4.51
C ARG A 123 21.62 6.42 -4.76
N LYS A 124 21.47 5.83 -5.95
CA LYS A 124 22.18 4.61 -6.34
C LYS A 124 23.69 4.79 -6.30
N ALA A 125 24.19 5.90 -6.84
CA ALA A 125 25.61 6.21 -6.84
C ALA A 125 26.17 6.37 -5.41
N GLU A 126 25.45 7.07 -4.54
CA GLU A 126 25.79 7.21 -3.12
C GLU A 126 25.89 5.84 -2.44
N LEU A 127 24.87 4.98 -2.61
CA LEU A 127 24.83 3.64 -2.02
C LEU A 127 25.94 2.72 -2.57
N ALA A 128 26.29 2.86 -3.85
CA ALA A 128 27.38 2.09 -4.47
C ALA A 128 28.76 2.56 -4.00
N ALA A 129 28.91 3.83 -3.62
CA ALA A 129 30.13 4.41 -3.08
C ALA A 129 30.34 4.12 -1.58
N ASP A 130 29.31 3.61 -0.89
CA ASP A 130 29.42 3.20 0.51
C ASP A 130 30.58 2.20 0.68
N PRO A 131 31.50 2.41 1.63
CA PRO A 131 32.68 1.54 1.81
C PRO A 131 32.34 0.07 1.98
N ALA A 132 31.20 -0.23 2.62
CA ALA A 132 30.75 -1.61 2.82
C ALA A 132 30.29 -2.27 1.51
N ALA A 133 29.77 -1.51 0.56
CA ALA A 133 29.36 -1.97 -0.76
C ALA A 133 30.55 -1.94 -1.74
N ALA A 134 31.33 -0.85 -1.75
CA ALA A 134 32.45 -0.62 -2.67
C ALA A 134 33.54 -1.70 -2.56
N ALA A 135 33.77 -2.24 -1.35
CA ALA A 135 34.76 -3.31 -1.10
C ALA A 135 34.31 -4.69 -1.61
N LYS A 136 33.08 -4.85 -2.12
CA LYS A 136 32.54 -6.14 -2.56
C LYS A 136 32.63 -6.32 -4.08
N PRO A 137 32.67 -7.57 -4.58
CA PRO A 137 32.54 -7.87 -6.00
C PRO A 137 31.26 -7.26 -6.59
N ALA A 138 31.26 -6.96 -7.90
CA ALA A 138 30.19 -6.22 -8.57
C ALA A 138 28.79 -6.81 -8.32
N GLU A 139 28.62 -8.13 -8.47
CA GLU A 139 27.34 -8.81 -8.25
C GLU A 139 26.81 -8.68 -6.80
N ILE A 140 27.73 -8.71 -5.82
CA ILE A 140 27.37 -8.57 -4.40
C ILE A 140 27.04 -7.11 -4.11
N ARG A 141 27.77 -6.17 -4.72
CA ARG A 141 27.52 -4.73 -4.59
C ARG A 141 26.15 -4.36 -5.11
N GLU A 142 25.77 -4.84 -6.29
CA GLU A 142 24.44 -4.61 -6.86
C GLU A 142 23.32 -5.10 -5.91
N LYS A 143 23.44 -6.30 -5.37
CA LYS A 143 22.47 -6.83 -4.40
C LYS A 143 22.39 -5.99 -3.11
N ILE A 144 23.52 -5.47 -2.63
CA ILE A 144 23.55 -4.58 -1.46
C ILE A 144 22.85 -3.26 -1.79
N VAL A 145 23.15 -2.65 -2.93
CA VAL A 145 22.52 -1.41 -3.39
C VAL A 145 21.02 -1.59 -3.55
N ASP A 146 20.58 -2.65 -4.21
CA ASP A 146 19.15 -2.96 -4.37
C ASP A 146 18.43 -3.14 -3.02
N GLY A 147 19.07 -3.85 -2.08
CA GLY A 147 18.54 -4.02 -0.73
C GLY A 147 18.42 -2.71 0.03
N GLN A 148 19.39 -1.82 -0.10
CA GLN A 148 19.39 -0.49 0.53
C GLN A 148 18.39 0.46 -0.15
N LEU A 149 18.24 0.40 -1.48
CA LEU A 149 17.21 1.13 -2.21
C LEU A 149 15.79 0.73 -1.76
N LYS A 150 15.55 -0.55 -1.60
CA LYS A 150 14.25 -1.04 -1.07
C LYS A 150 13.96 -0.50 0.33
N LYS A 151 14.98 -0.33 1.19
CA LYS A 151 14.79 0.32 2.48
C LYS A 151 14.46 1.80 2.32
N TRP A 152 15.23 2.50 1.49
CA TRP A 152 15.00 3.91 1.21
C TRP A 152 13.59 4.15 0.62
N PHE A 153 13.11 3.30 -0.29
CA PHE A 153 11.73 3.40 -0.78
C PHE A 153 10.70 3.31 0.34
N LYS A 154 10.91 2.43 1.33
CA LYS A 154 10.02 2.34 2.50
C LYS A 154 10.00 3.61 3.36
N ASP A 155 11.04 4.43 3.29
CA ASP A 155 11.09 5.69 4.03
C ASP A 155 10.39 6.82 3.26
N VAL A 156 10.53 6.87 1.92
CA VAL A 156 10.17 8.04 1.13
C VAL A 156 8.99 7.84 0.16
N VAL A 157 8.55 6.61 -0.10
CA VAL A 157 7.47 6.28 -1.05
C VAL A 157 6.28 5.73 -0.30
N LEU A 158 5.14 6.43 -0.36
CA LEU A 158 3.92 6.09 0.38
C LEU A 158 3.50 4.63 0.19
N LEU A 159 3.43 4.17 -1.06
CA LEU A 159 2.95 2.81 -1.36
C LEU A 159 3.91 1.71 -0.88
N GLU A 160 5.19 2.01 -0.69
CA GLU A 160 6.20 1.07 -0.19
C GLU A 160 6.31 1.07 1.35
N GLN A 161 5.74 2.07 2.02
CA GLN A 161 5.77 2.15 3.48
C GLN A 161 5.03 0.98 4.13
N PRO A 162 5.52 0.48 5.28
CA PRO A 162 4.74 -0.45 6.09
C PRO A 162 3.47 0.26 6.59
N PHE A 163 2.35 -0.43 6.52
CA PHE A 163 1.09 0.12 7.01
C PHE A 163 0.91 -0.22 8.49
N ARG A 164 1.00 0.78 9.37
CA ARG A 164 1.04 0.61 10.83
C ARG A 164 2.21 -0.31 11.24
N ASP A 165 2.00 -1.15 12.24
CA ASP A 165 2.99 -2.14 12.71
C ASP A 165 2.80 -3.52 12.04
N GLU A 166 2.21 -3.55 10.84
CA GLU A 166 1.89 -4.76 10.12
C GLU A 166 2.98 -5.09 9.08
N GLU A 167 3.11 -6.36 8.73
CA GLU A 167 4.03 -6.81 7.68
C GLU A 167 3.59 -6.36 6.27
N ARG A 168 2.34 -5.89 6.12
CA ARG A 168 1.81 -5.40 4.84
C ARG A 168 2.21 -3.96 4.55
N SER A 169 2.39 -3.65 3.28
CA SER A 169 2.63 -2.29 2.80
C SER A 169 1.32 -1.53 2.58
N VAL A 170 1.42 -0.20 2.39
CA VAL A 170 0.30 0.62 1.94
C VAL A 170 -0.21 0.15 0.57
N ARG A 171 0.68 -0.31 -0.32
CA ARG A 171 0.32 -0.92 -1.60
C ARG A 171 -0.56 -2.16 -1.41
N ASP A 172 -0.23 -3.01 -0.46
CA ASP A 172 -1.04 -4.19 -0.13
C ASP A 172 -2.44 -3.78 0.34
N LEU A 173 -2.54 -2.76 1.21
CA LEU A 173 -3.82 -2.22 1.67
C LEU A 173 -4.67 -1.71 0.50
N VAL A 174 -4.10 -0.90 -0.41
CA VAL A 174 -4.82 -0.39 -1.58
C VAL A 174 -5.27 -1.54 -2.49
N THR A 175 -4.41 -2.52 -2.73
CA THR A 175 -4.70 -3.71 -3.53
C THR A 175 -5.87 -4.52 -2.94
N GLU A 176 -5.87 -4.71 -1.63
CA GLU A 176 -6.94 -5.38 -0.90
C GLU A 176 -8.28 -4.63 -1.05
N LYS A 177 -8.24 -3.29 -0.96
CA LYS A 177 -9.42 -2.46 -1.18
C LYS A 177 -9.93 -2.49 -2.63
N ILE A 178 -9.04 -2.54 -3.62
CA ILE A 178 -9.43 -2.76 -5.03
C ILE A 178 -10.14 -4.11 -5.19
N ALA A 179 -9.68 -5.15 -4.50
CA ALA A 179 -10.29 -6.46 -4.58
C ALA A 179 -11.68 -6.49 -3.92
N THR A 180 -11.84 -5.87 -2.74
CA THR A 180 -13.09 -5.89 -1.96
C THR A 180 -14.14 -4.92 -2.51
N ILE A 181 -13.77 -3.70 -2.84
CA ILE A 181 -14.65 -2.67 -3.40
C ILE A 181 -15.03 -2.98 -4.86
N GLY A 182 -14.11 -3.60 -5.61
CA GLY A 182 -14.39 -4.02 -6.98
C GLY A 182 -14.06 -3.00 -8.05
N GLU A 183 -13.52 -1.83 -7.69
CA GLU A 183 -13.10 -0.78 -8.59
C GLU A 183 -11.58 -0.56 -8.54
N ASN A 184 -11.02 0.05 -9.61
CA ASN A 184 -9.66 0.58 -9.59
C ASN A 184 -9.58 1.74 -8.60
N ILE A 185 -8.56 1.72 -7.75
CA ILE A 185 -8.28 2.78 -6.78
C ILE A 185 -6.84 3.23 -6.95
N ARG A 186 -6.63 4.55 -7.04
CA ARG A 186 -5.32 5.14 -7.21
C ARG A 186 -5.11 6.30 -6.23
N VAL A 187 -4.03 6.26 -5.48
CA VAL A 187 -3.54 7.46 -4.79
C VAL A 187 -2.94 8.35 -5.86
N ARG A 188 -3.53 9.51 -6.11
CA ARG A 188 -3.12 10.42 -7.18
C ARG A 188 -1.94 11.28 -6.75
N ARG A 189 -2.12 11.96 -5.61
CA ARG A 189 -1.15 12.90 -5.04
C ARG A 189 -1.52 13.24 -3.60
N PHE A 190 -0.57 13.82 -2.91
CA PHE A 190 -0.77 14.46 -1.60
C PHE A 190 0.15 15.66 -1.43
N GLU A 191 -0.22 16.54 -0.52
CA GLU A 191 0.63 17.57 0.04
C GLU A 191 0.63 17.45 1.56
N ARG A 192 1.82 17.52 2.15
CA ARG A 192 2.02 17.52 3.59
C ARG A 192 2.66 18.83 4.01
N TYR A 193 2.12 19.42 5.06
CA TYR A 193 2.67 20.60 5.72
C TYR A 193 3.00 20.25 7.16
N ALA A 194 4.18 20.60 7.59
CA ALA A 194 4.52 20.57 9.02
C ALA A 194 5.07 21.94 9.42
N LEU A 195 4.62 22.41 10.56
CA LEU A 195 4.98 23.73 11.04
C LEU A 195 6.48 23.82 11.33
N GLY A 196 7.18 24.72 10.62
CA GLY A 196 8.62 24.92 10.73
C GLY A 196 9.47 24.02 9.83
N GLU A 197 8.88 23.17 8.98
CA GLU A 197 9.62 22.52 7.89
C GLU A 197 9.91 23.53 6.77
N GLU A 198 11.18 23.63 6.35
CA GLU A 198 11.57 24.28 5.11
C GLU A 198 11.37 23.31 3.93
N LYS A 199 10.77 23.80 2.83
CA LYS A 199 10.56 23.01 1.61
C LYS A 199 11.81 22.92 0.76
#